data_1368e56f1f7d7c2402a1fbf9956faa5a
#
_entry.id   1368e56f1f7d7c2402a1fbf9956faa5a
#
_cell.length_a   1.000
_cell.length_b   1.000
_cell.length_c   1.000
_cell.angle_alpha   90.00
_cell.angle_beta   90.00
_cell.angle_gamma   90.00
#
_symmetry.space_group_name_H-M   'P 1'
#
loop_
_entity.id
_entity.type
_entity.pdbx_description
1 polymer ?
#
loop_
_entity_poly.entity_id
_entity_poly.type
_entity_poly.pdbx_seq_one_letter_code
_entity_poly.pdbx_strand_id
1 'polypeptide(L)'
;MPLYRPLAGLLLLPTLALADLPSFEPEPGQHAQVQQHGERYFLQQPDGSRLELSIPEGNDAEAPSFAVEDYDFDGHPDLAISVPAGMVNSAYHVYLYRPLLQRFEWLEMAPTLMERVNCSWLSELQPNNEERALYSHCRSGPRWYYDAYRFDESGAPWLYKTLQVRHDYDPDSPVFFPVFEKTLDPQGRIIASRALDDDDQSLTWTVPAPRLYLHERPEENSRSKAYLIAGDACEVLDQQGRWLQIRYVSRK
;
A
#
# COMPACT_ATOMS: atom_id res chain seq x y z
N MET A 1 59.59 -40.08 -30.75
CA MET A 1 58.33 -39.59 -31.31
C MET A 1 57.33 -39.52 -30.17
N PRO A 2 56.98 -38.35 -29.68
CA PRO A 2 55.89 -38.22 -28.71
C PRO A 2 54.56 -37.97 -29.40
N LEU A 3 53.55 -38.79 -29.06
CA LEU A 3 52.16 -38.70 -29.53
C LEU A 3 51.42 -37.61 -28.73
N TYR A 4 51.06 -36.53 -29.41
CA TYR A 4 50.13 -35.52 -28.88
C TYR A 4 48.70 -36.04 -28.94
N ARG A 5 48.03 -36.12 -27.77
CA ARG A 5 46.58 -36.32 -27.66
C ARG A 5 45.92 -34.94 -27.61
N PRO A 6 44.90 -34.64 -28.44
CA PRO A 6 44.15 -33.40 -28.29
C PRO A 6 43.19 -33.53 -27.09
N LEU A 7 43.23 -32.54 -26.15
CA LEU A 7 42.21 -32.33 -25.16
C LEU A 7 40.96 -31.75 -25.86
N ALA A 8 39.88 -32.49 -25.88
CA ALA A 8 38.57 -31.98 -26.25
C ALA A 8 38.04 -31.11 -25.11
N GLY A 9 38.09 -29.80 -25.27
CA GLY A 9 37.49 -28.83 -24.36
C GLY A 9 35.95 -28.90 -24.47
N LEU A 10 35.30 -29.32 -23.40
CA LEU A 10 33.85 -29.28 -23.27
C LEU A 10 33.45 -27.82 -23.03
N LEU A 11 32.90 -27.14 -24.05
CA LEU A 11 32.27 -25.83 -23.92
C LEU A 11 30.93 -26.01 -23.16
N LEU A 12 30.93 -25.70 -21.87
CA LEU A 12 29.70 -25.48 -21.09
C LEU A 12 29.10 -24.14 -21.53
N LEU A 13 28.08 -24.19 -22.36
CA LEU A 13 27.25 -23.02 -22.62
C LEU A 13 26.43 -22.73 -21.33
N PRO A 14 26.43 -21.47 -20.87
CA PRO A 14 25.54 -21.10 -19.76
C PRO A 14 24.09 -21.30 -20.23
N THR A 15 23.36 -22.19 -19.58
CA THR A 15 21.90 -22.23 -19.68
C THR A 15 21.39 -20.97 -19.02
N LEU A 16 20.93 -19.99 -19.80
CA LEU A 16 20.09 -18.92 -19.31
C LEU A 16 18.86 -19.58 -18.68
N ALA A 17 18.74 -19.51 -17.36
CA ALA A 17 17.50 -19.84 -16.68
C ALA A 17 16.46 -18.82 -17.15
N LEU A 18 15.56 -19.23 -18.05
CA LEU A 18 14.33 -18.50 -18.30
C LEU A 18 13.55 -18.50 -16.98
N ALA A 19 13.26 -17.33 -16.43
CA ALA A 19 12.35 -17.23 -15.31
C ALA A 19 11.04 -17.90 -15.74
N ASP A 20 10.56 -18.89 -14.96
CA ASP A 20 9.30 -19.55 -15.23
C ASP A 20 8.17 -18.52 -15.09
N LEU A 21 7.50 -18.22 -16.20
CA LEU A 21 6.33 -17.35 -16.22
C LEU A 21 5.17 -18.09 -15.53
N PRO A 22 4.36 -17.39 -14.71
CA PRO A 22 3.32 -18.05 -13.93
C PRO A 22 2.26 -18.75 -14.79
N SER A 23 1.88 -19.95 -14.34
CA SER A 23 0.74 -20.70 -14.81
C SER A 23 -0.05 -21.14 -13.59
N PHE A 24 -1.33 -20.79 -13.50
CA PHE A 24 -2.14 -20.97 -12.30
C PHE A 24 -3.62 -21.19 -12.63
N GLU A 25 -4.39 -21.59 -11.62
CA GLU A 25 -5.84 -21.79 -11.72
C GLU A 25 -6.54 -20.73 -10.84
N PRO A 26 -7.19 -19.71 -11.41
CA PRO A 26 -8.02 -18.78 -10.63
C PRO A 26 -9.27 -19.46 -10.04
N GLU A 27 -9.77 -20.52 -10.68
CA GLU A 27 -10.79 -21.43 -10.18
C GLU A 27 -10.42 -22.87 -10.58
N PRO A 28 -10.91 -23.90 -9.87
CA PRO A 28 -10.63 -25.29 -10.22
C PRO A 28 -10.98 -25.61 -11.69
N GLY A 29 -9.99 -26.05 -12.45
CA GLY A 29 -10.13 -26.37 -13.88
C GLY A 29 -10.13 -25.18 -14.83
N GLN A 30 -9.97 -23.95 -14.33
CA GLN A 30 -9.80 -22.73 -15.11
C GLN A 30 -8.31 -22.36 -15.15
N HIS A 31 -7.68 -22.46 -16.31
CA HIS A 31 -6.24 -22.21 -16.44
C HIS A 31 -5.94 -20.82 -16.97
N ALA A 32 -5.00 -20.14 -16.32
CA ALA A 32 -4.41 -18.90 -16.78
C ALA A 32 -2.89 -19.06 -16.88
N GLN A 33 -2.28 -18.48 -17.92
CA GLN A 33 -0.85 -18.58 -18.16
C GLN A 33 -0.28 -17.29 -18.75
N VAL A 34 0.79 -16.78 -18.14
CA VAL A 34 1.57 -15.67 -18.72
C VAL A 34 2.48 -16.22 -19.82
N GLN A 35 2.52 -15.55 -20.95
CA GLN A 35 3.33 -15.89 -22.12
C GLN A 35 4.11 -14.67 -22.59
N GLN A 36 5.35 -14.86 -23.00
CA GLN A 36 6.17 -13.81 -23.58
C GLN A 36 6.34 -14.02 -25.09
N HIS A 37 6.13 -12.96 -25.85
CA HIS A 37 6.36 -12.92 -27.29
C HIS A 37 7.21 -11.67 -27.66
N GLY A 38 8.50 -11.87 -27.83
CA GLY A 38 9.46 -10.77 -27.95
C GLY A 38 9.55 -9.97 -26.66
N GLU A 39 9.30 -8.68 -26.71
CA GLU A 39 9.31 -7.78 -25.54
C GLU A 39 7.93 -7.62 -24.89
N ARG A 40 6.88 -8.27 -25.43
CA ARG A 40 5.52 -8.15 -24.94
C ARG A 40 5.09 -9.37 -24.15
N TYR A 41 4.26 -9.13 -23.14
CA TYR A 41 3.68 -10.15 -22.28
C TYR A 41 2.17 -10.25 -22.51
N PHE A 42 1.67 -11.46 -22.42
CA PHE A 42 0.26 -11.77 -22.63
C PHE A 42 -0.21 -12.74 -21.55
N LEU A 43 -1.46 -12.60 -21.13
CA LEU A 43 -2.14 -13.58 -20.30
C LEU A 43 -3.11 -14.39 -21.19
N GLN A 44 -2.85 -15.70 -21.31
CA GLN A 44 -3.85 -16.63 -21.80
C GLN A 44 -4.91 -16.78 -20.71
N GLN A 45 -6.15 -16.43 -21.01
CA GLN A 45 -7.24 -16.38 -20.05
C GLN A 45 -8.08 -17.67 -20.05
N PRO A 46 -8.82 -17.99 -18.95
CA PRO A 46 -9.66 -19.18 -18.88
C PRO A 46 -10.76 -19.25 -19.95
N ASP A 47 -11.32 -18.11 -20.38
CA ASP A 47 -12.32 -18.03 -21.45
C ASP A 47 -11.75 -18.34 -22.85
N GLY A 48 -10.44 -18.62 -22.95
CA GLY A 48 -9.72 -18.88 -24.19
C GLY A 48 -9.22 -17.61 -24.90
N SER A 49 -9.54 -16.43 -24.41
CA SER A 49 -9.03 -15.17 -24.96
C SER A 49 -7.59 -14.89 -24.53
N ARG A 50 -6.95 -13.93 -25.16
CA ARG A 50 -5.61 -13.48 -24.83
C ARG A 50 -5.62 -11.98 -24.52
N LEU A 51 -5.14 -11.62 -23.33
CA LEU A 51 -4.99 -10.24 -22.88
C LEU A 51 -3.53 -9.82 -23.01
N GLU A 52 -3.27 -8.70 -23.67
CA GLU A 52 -1.93 -8.07 -23.64
C GLU A 52 -1.74 -7.39 -22.29
N LEU A 53 -0.64 -7.70 -21.61
CA LEU A 53 -0.32 -7.18 -20.29
C LEU A 53 0.46 -5.86 -20.42
N SER A 54 -0.05 -4.80 -19.82
CA SER A 54 0.67 -3.54 -19.67
C SER A 54 1.72 -3.69 -18.58
N ILE A 55 2.96 -3.37 -18.90
CA ILE A 55 4.05 -3.37 -17.92
C ILE A 55 4.12 -1.97 -17.28
N PRO A 56 4.24 -1.87 -15.95
CA PRO A 56 4.41 -0.57 -15.28
C PRO A 56 5.63 0.18 -15.80
N GLU A 57 5.58 1.50 -15.75
CA GLU A 57 6.76 2.33 -16.00
C GLU A 57 7.77 2.18 -14.85
N GLY A 58 9.02 1.93 -15.18
CA GLY A 58 10.08 1.72 -14.19
C GLY A 58 11.48 1.83 -14.79
N ASN A 59 12.43 1.15 -14.16
CA ASN A 59 13.81 1.10 -14.66
C ASN A 59 13.88 0.18 -15.88
N ASP A 60 14.20 0.72 -17.05
CA ASP A 60 14.19 0.00 -18.35
C ASP A 60 15.12 -1.21 -18.44
N ALA A 61 16.04 -1.39 -17.49
CA ALA A 61 17.07 -2.43 -17.54
C ALA A 61 16.65 -3.77 -16.92
N GLU A 62 15.51 -3.85 -16.22
CA GLU A 62 15.14 -5.04 -15.48
C GLU A 62 13.86 -5.67 -16.04
N ALA A 63 13.85 -7.01 -16.16
CA ALA A 63 12.66 -7.74 -16.57
C ALA A 63 11.55 -7.62 -15.52
N PRO A 64 10.26 -7.56 -15.93
CA PRO A 64 9.16 -7.53 -14.99
C PRO A 64 9.09 -8.83 -14.16
N SER A 65 8.67 -8.69 -12.91
CA SER A 65 8.33 -9.78 -12.02
C SER A 65 6.83 -9.99 -11.99
N PHE A 66 6.40 -11.23 -11.76
CA PHE A 66 5.00 -11.62 -11.71
C PHE A 66 4.70 -12.28 -10.36
N ALA A 67 3.56 -11.94 -9.76
CA ALA A 67 3.07 -12.56 -8.54
C ALA A 67 1.58 -12.93 -8.70
N VAL A 68 1.18 -14.03 -8.07
CA VAL A 68 -0.20 -14.54 -8.11
C VAL A 68 -0.69 -14.62 -6.68
N GLU A 69 -1.61 -13.74 -6.31
CA GLU A 69 -2.22 -13.63 -4.97
C GLU A 69 -3.65 -13.09 -5.10
N ASP A 70 -4.46 -13.22 -4.06
CA ASP A 70 -5.80 -12.64 -3.96
C ASP A 70 -5.67 -11.18 -3.49
N TYR A 71 -5.67 -10.22 -4.44
CA TYR A 71 -5.44 -8.82 -4.16
C TYR A 71 -6.72 -8.05 -3.78
N ASP A 72 -7.91 -8.50 -4.18
CA ASP A 72 -9.19 -7.86 -3.86
C ASP A 72 -10.01 -8.62 -2.79
N PHE A 73 -9.47 -9.73 -2.29
CA PHE A 73 -10.04 -10.54 -1.21
C PHE A 73 -11.38 -11.19 -1.58
N ASP A 74 -11.58 -11.52 -2.86
CA ASP A 74 -12.77 -12.19 -3.34
C ASP A 74 -12.66 -13.73 -3.26
N GLY A 75 -11.47 -14.26 -2.98
CA GLY A 75 -11.16 -15.67 -2.84
C GLY A 75 -10.56 -16.29 -4.09
N HIS A 76 -10.31 -15.51 -5.13
CA HIS A 76 -9.70 -15.95 -6.37
C HIS A 76 -8.29 -15.35 -6.55
N PRO A 77 -7.31 -16.12 -7.03
CA PRO A 77 -5.99 -15.59 -7.35
C PRO A 77 -6.05 -14.60 -8.53
N ASP A 78 -5.41 -13.46 -8.32
CA ASP A 78 -5.18 -12.39 -9.27
C ASP A 78 -3.75 -12.42 -9.80
N LEU A 79 -3.42 -11.56 -10.76
CA LEU A 79 -2.08 -11.41 -11.30
C LEU A 79 -1.56 -9.99 -11.06
N ALA A 80 -0.42 -9.86 -10.39
CA ALA A 80 0.32 -8.62 -10.32
C ALA A 80 1.60 -8.68 -11.17
N ILE A 81 1.94 -7.55 -11.77
CA ILE A 81 3.17 -7.34 -12.51
C ILE A 81 3.90 -6.18 -11.85
N SER A 82 5.17 -6.36 -11.54
CA SER A 82 5.98 -5.31 -10.94
C SER A 82 7.28 -5.08 -11.68
N VAL A 83 7.75 -3.84 -11.63
CA VAL A 83 9.09 -3.44 -12.09
C VAL A 83 9.71 -2.52 -11.04
N PRO A 84 11.03 -2.55 -10.84
CA PRO A 84 11.72 -1.57 -10.02
C PRO A 84 11.47 -0.15 -10.52
N ALA A 85 11.15 0.78 -9.61
CA ALA A 85 10.88 2.19 -9.91
C ALA A 85 11.73 3.09 -8.99
N GLY A 86 12.82 3.60 -9.52
CA GLY A 86 13.83 4.31 -8.75
C GLY A 86 14.76 3.36 -7.98
N MET A 87 15.20 3.78 -6.78
CA MET A 87 16.20 3.01 -6.00
C MET A 87 15.60 2.00 -5.03
N VAL A 88 14.37 2.23 -4.57
CA VAL A 88 13.79 1.47 -3.44
C VAL A 88 12.30 1.17 -3.57
N ASN A 89 11.65 1.66 -4.61
CA ASN A 89 10.24 1.38 -4.87
C ASN A 89 10.11 0.42 -6.05
N SER A 90 8.97 -0.26 -6.13
CA SER A 90 8.54 -0.99 -7.32
C SER A 90 7.18 -0.47 -7.76
N ALA A 91 6.94 -0.33 -9.05
CA ALA A 91 5.62 0.01 -9.59
C ALA A 91 4.86 -1.27 -9.95
N TYR A 92 3.55 -1.26 -9.73
CA TYR A 92 2.70 -2.43 -9.92
C TYR A 92 1.52 -2.14 -10.85
N HIS A 93 1.21 -3.11 -11.71
CA HIS A 93 -0.08 -3.27 -12.35
C HIS A 93 -0.74 -4.56 -11.84
N VAL A 94 -2.01 -4.50 -11.48
CA VAL A 94 -2.78 -5.65 -10.98
C VAL A 94 -3.90 -5.95 -11.95
N TYR A 95 -4.10 -7.22 -12.24
CA TYR A 95 -5.18 -7.75 -13.05
C TYR A 95 -6.04 -8.66 -12.19
N LEU A 96 -7.24 -8.22 -11.86
CA LEU A 96 -8.18 -8.92 -11.01
C LEU A 96 -8.97 -9.96 -11.83
N TYR A 97 -9.08 -11.17 -11.31
CA TYR A 97 -9.91 -12.20 -11.92
C TYR A 97 -11.39 -11.90 -11.68
N ARG A 98 -12.19 -12.03 -12.72
CA ARG A 98 -13.65 -11.85 -12.68
C ARG A 98 -14.34 -13.19 -12.95
N PRO A 99 -14.78 -13.91 -11.91
CA PRO A 99 -15.31 -15.27 -12.05
C PRO A 99 -16.49 -15.38 -13.04
N LEU A 100 -17.43 -14.43 -12.98
CA LEU A 100 -18.59 -14.40 -13.86
C LEU A 100 -18.24 -14.23 -15.35
N LEU A 101 -17.09 -13.63 -15.64
CA LEU A 101 -16.59 -13.37 -16.99
C LEU A 101 -15.50 -14.36 -17.41
N GLN A 102 -14.99 -15.17 -16.46
CA GLN A 102 -13.86 -16.09 -16.62
C GLN A 102 -12.62 -15.40 -17.23
N ARG A 103 -12.39 -14.16 -16.87
CA ARG A 103 -11.29 -13.36 -17.41
C ARG A 103 -10.71 -12.40 -16.37
N PHE A 104 -9.52 -11.89 -16.68
CA PHE A 104 -8.83 -10.88 -15.90
C PHE A 104 -9.10 -9.48 -16.46
N GLU A 105 -9.27 -8.53 -15.56
CA GLU A 105 -9.42 -7.11 -15.87
C GLU A 105 -8.40 -6.29 -15.10
N TRP A 106 -7.80 -5.30 -15.75
CA TRP A 106 -6.87 -4.40 -15.10
C TRP A 106 -7.55 -3.63 -13.97
N LEU A 107 -6.91 -3.61 -12.79
CA LEU A 107 -7.34 -2.79 -11.66
C LEU A 107 -7.09 -1.31 -11.98
N GLU A 108 -8.14 -0.63 -12.41
CA GLU A 108 -8.09 0.80 -12.69
C GLU A 108 -8.32 1.61 -11.41
N MET A 109 -7.37 2.50 -11.10
CA MET A 109 -7.48 3.41 -9.97
C MET A 109 -8.16 4.71 -10.44
N ALA A 110 -9.34 5.02 -9.89
CA ALA A 110 -10.08 6.22 -10.28
C ALA A 110 -9.23 7.50 -10.04
N PRO A 111 -9.20 8.48 -10.95
CA PRO A 111 -8.43 9.71 -10.79
C PRO A 111 -8.70 10.43 -9.47
N THR A 112 -9.97 10.49 -9.03
CA THR A 112 -10.37 11.10 -7.76
C THR A 112 -9.84 10.36 -6.53
N LEU A 113 -9.54 9.07 -6.66
CA LEU A 113 -8.87 8.29 -5.63
C LEU A 113 -7.38 8.64 -5.61
N MET A 114 -6.75 8.73 -6.77
CA MET A 114 -5.33 9.04 -6.91
C MET A 114 -4.94 10.44 -6.42
N GLU A 115 -5.86 11.39 -6.38
CA GLU A 115 -5.64 12.73 -5.79
C GLU A 115 -5.50 12.70 -4.25
N ARG A 116 -5.85 11.59 -3.60
CA ARG A 116 -5.95 11.46 -2.14
C ARG A 116 -4.92 10.54 -1.52
N VAL A 117 -4.10 9.89 -2.33
CA VAL A 117 -3.11 8.91 -1.90
C VAL A 117 -1.70 9.51 -1.86
N ASN A 118 -0.81 8.88 -1.12
CA ASN A 118 0.58 9.30 -1.01
C ASN A 118 1.43 8.80 -2.17
N CYS A 119 1.12 7.60 -2.66
CA CYS A 119 1.90 6.94 -3.71
C CYS A 119 1.25 7.21 -5.07
N SER A 120 2.01 7.76 -6.03
CA SER A 120 1.50 8.12 -7.36
C SER A 120 1.05 6.92 -8.20
N TRP A 121 1.40 5.70 -7.77
CA TRP A 121 1.05 4.41 -8.37
C TRP A 121 0.99 3.34 -7.28
N LEU A 122 0.42 2.19 -7.60
CA LEU A 122 0.51 1.02 -6.72
C LEU A 122 1.98 0.60 -6.57
N SER A 123 2.46 0.47 -5.34
CA SER A 123 3.88 0.23 -5.04
C SER A 123 4.03 -0.69 -3.84
N GLU A 124 5.03 -1.57 -3.84
CA GLU A 124 5.35 -2.51 -2.75
C GLU A 124 4.07 -3.11 -2.13
N LEU A 125 3.27 -3.79 -2.97
CA LEU A 125 1.96 -4.29 -2.58
C LEU A 125 2.04 -5.39 -1.52
N GLN A 126 1.19 -5.30 -0.51
CA GLN A 126 1.06 -6.26 0.58
C GLN A 126 -0.41 -6.52 0.92
N PRO A 127 -0.99 -7.65 0.51
CA PRO A 127 -2.32 -8.05 0.96
C PRO A 127 -2.33 -8.32 2.48
N ASN A 128 -3.27 -7.72 3.19
CA ASN A 128 -3.50 -7.97 4.61
C ASN A 128 -4.85 -8.68 4.77
N ASN A 129 -4.81 -9.99 4.98
CA ASN A 129 -6.00 -10.84 5.09
C ASN A 129 -6.82 -10.55 6.36
N GLU A 130 -6.22 -10.11 7.46
CA GLU A 130 -6.95 -9.79 8.69
C GLU A 130 -7.82 -8.56 8.51
N GLU A 131 -7.28 -7.53 7.87
CA GLU A 131 -8.01 -6.29 7.58
C GLU A 131 -8.81 -6.36 6.28
N ARG A 132 -8.59 -7.38 5.43
CA ARG A 132 -9.09 -7.47 4.05
C ARG A 132 -8.81 -6.16 3.31
N ALA A 133 -7.53 -5.78 3.29
CA ALA A 133 -7.05 -4.53 2.70
C ALA A 133 -5.73 -4.74 1.98
N LEU A 134 -5.61 -4.16 0.79
CA LEU A 134 -4.38 -4.12 -0.01
C LEU A 134 -3.58 -2.89 0.37
N TYR A 135 -2.44 -3.09 1.00
CA TYR A 135 -1.50 -2.04 1.31
C TYR A 135 -0.57 -1.77 0.15
N SER A 136 -0.38 -0.50 -0.16
CA SER A 136 0.59 0.02 -1.12
C SER A 136 1.57 0.91 -0.37
N HIS A 137 2.86 0.57 -0.40
CA HIS A 137 3.90 1.31 0.30
C HIS A 137 4.80 2.00 -0.71
N CYS A 138 5.18 3.24 -0.44
CA CYS A 138 6.19 3.93 -1.23
C CYS A 138 7.09 4.78 -0.36
N ARG A 139 8.32 4.97 -0.82
CA ARG A 139 9.27 5.87 -0.16
C ARG A 139 9.40 7.16 -0.93
N SER A 140 9.19 8.28 -0.23
CA SER A 140 9.46 9.61 -0.77
C SER A 140 10.33 10.38 0.23
N GLY A 141 11.55 10.71 -0.19
CA GLY A 141 12.55 11.29 0.70
C GLY A 141 12.97 10.33 1.83
N PRO A 142 13.05 10.80 3.09
CA PRO A 142 13.52 9.98 4.21
C PRO A 142 12.46 9.02 4.78
N ARG A 143 11.19 9.14 4.38
CA ARG A 143 10.06 8.44 4.99
C ARG A 143 9.39 7.47 4.04
N TRP A 144 8.89 6.37 4.62
CA TRP A 144 7.93 5.48 3.99
C TRP A 144 6.52 6.00 4.22
N TYR A 145 5.69 5.88 3.19
CA TYR A 145 4.26 6.15 3.22
C TYR A 145 3.51 4.87 2.90
N TYR A 146 2.26 4.82 3.29
CA TYR A 146 1.36 3.78 2.82
C TYR A 146 -0.04 4.33 2.59
N ASP A 147 -0.73 3.66 1.68
CA ASP A 147 -2.16 3.76 1.43
C ASP A 147 -2.71 2.34 1.45
N ALA A 148 -3.88 2.15 2.03
CA ALA A 148 -4.54 0.85 2.05
C ALA A 148 -5.91 0.94 1.38
N TYR A 149 -6.19 -0.03 0.54
CA TYR A 149 -7.41 -0.09 -0.25
C TYR A 149 -8.27 -1.25 0.20
N ARG A 150 -9.57 -1.05 0.24
CA ARG A 150 -10.58 -2.10 0.29
C ARG A 150 -11.38 -2.08 -0.98
N PHE A 151 -12.07 -3.17 -1.25
CA PHE A 151 -12.87 -3.33 -2.45
C PHE A 151 -14.35 -3.40 -2.07
N ASP A 152 -15.21 -2.81 -2.89
CA ASP A 152 -16.66 -2.94 -2.75
C ASP A 152 -17.15 -4.23 -3.43
N GLU A 153 -18.48 -4.47 -3.38
CA GLU A 153 -19.10 -5.65 -3.97
C GLU A 153 -18.93 -5.74 -5.51
N SER A 154 -18.59 -4.64 -6.17
CA SER A 154 -18.28 -4.61 -7.61
C SER A 154 -16.79 -4.87 -7.91
N GLY A 155 -15.95 -4.99 -6.87
CA GLY A 155 -14.50 -5.08 -6.98
C GLY A 155 -13.83 -3.73 -7.26
N ALA A 156 -14.54 -2.60 -7.04
CA ALA A 156 -13.94 -1.28 -7.18
C ALA A 156 -13.17 -0.89 -5.90
N PRO A 157 -11.92 -0.40 -6.03
CA PRO A 157 -11.10 -0.03 -4.89
C PRO A 157 -11.54 1.31 -4.29
N TRP A 158 -11.48 1.41 -2.96
CA TRP A 158 -11.62 2.66 -2.24
C TRP A 158 -10.56 2.79 -1.15
N LEU A 159 -10.14 4.03 -0.86
CA LEU A 159 -9.10 4.32 0.13
C LEU A 159 -9.64 4.07 1.54
N TYR A 160 -9.12 3.02 2.19
CA TYR A 160 -9.50 2.63 3.55
C TYR A 160 -8.64 3.31 4.61
N LYS A 161 -7.32 3.34 4.42
CA LYS A 161 -6.37 4.02 5.30
C LYS A 161 -5.34 4.80 4.49
N THR A 162 -4.83 5.86 5.08
CA THR A 162 -3.71 6.61 4.51
C THR A 162 -2.86 7.22 5.62
N LEU A 163 -1.55 7.29 5.39
CA LEU A 163 -0.61 7.93 6.28
C LEU A 163 -0.42 9.39 5.87
N GLN A 164 -0.91 10.32 6.69
CA GLN A 164 -0.72 11.75 6.44
C GLN A 164 0.50 12.29 7.19
N VAL A 165 1.45 12.82 6.44
CA VAL A 165 2.58 13.56 7.01
C VAL A 165 2.27 15.03 6.97
N ARG A 166 2.31 15.67 8.13
CA ARG A 166 2.09 17.11 8.24
C ARG A 166 3.41 17.85 8.05
N HIS A 167 3.36 18.90 7.27
CA HIS A 167 4.48 19.82 7.02
C HIS A 167 4.20 21.21 7.55
N ASP A 168 2.97 21.47 8.05
CA ASP A 168 2.52 22.73 8.61
C ASP A 168 2.97 22.83 10.08
N TYR A 169 4.22 23.20 10.26
CA TYR A 169 4.75 23.51 11.60
C TYR A 169 4.19 24.84 12.11
N ASP A 170 3.52 24.79 13.27
CA ASP A 170 3.15 26.00 14.02
C ASP A 170 4.22 26.24 15.09
N PRO A 171 5.04 27.30 14.99
CA PRO A 171 6.10 27.58 15.96
C PRO A 171 5.57 27.91 17.36
N ASP A 172 4.30 28.30 17.48
CA ASP A 172 3.64 28.57 18.76
C ASP A 172 3.03 27.30 19.39
N SER A 173 3.04 26.17 18.67
CA SER A 173 2.57 24.90 19.22
C SER A 173 3.62 24.32 20.18
N PRO A 174 3.24 24.01 21.43
CA PRO A 174 4.16 23.40 22.39
C PRO A 174 4.52 21.94 22.02
N VAL A 175 3.76 21.36 21.12
CA VAL A 175 3.92 19.97 20.64
C VAL A 175 3.62 19.92 19.15
N PHE A 176 4.31 19.03 18.46
CA PHE A 176 4.11 18.80 17.03
C PHE A 176 4.18 17.30 16.75
N PHE A 177 3.08 16.78 16.18
CA PHE A 177 3.00 15.40 15.75
C PHE A 177 2.94 15.38 14.22
N PRO A 178 4.03 14.95 13.56
CA PRO A 178 4.12 15.10 12.11
C PRO A 178 3.36 14.04 11.34
N VAL A 179 2.92 12.95 11.98
CA VAL A 179 2.39 11.77 11.31
C VAL A 179 1.07 11.34 11.92
N PHE A 180 0.07 11.18 11.06
CA PHE A 180 -1.25 10.69 11.42
C PHE A 180 -1.70 9.60 10.47
N GLU A 181 -2.19 8.49 11.01
CA GLU A 181 -2.97 7.53 10.25
C GLU A 181 -4.44 7.97 10.24
N LYS A 182 -5.02 8.03 9.05
CA LYS A 182 -6.44 8.32 8.85
C LYS A 182 -7.14 7.07 8.33
N THR A 183 -8.25 6.70 8.96
CA THR A 183 -9.16 5.65 8.46
C THR A 183 -10.39 6.31 7.87
N LEU A 184 -10.80 5.85 6.69
CA LEU A 184 -11.90 6.42 5.93
C LEU A 184 -13.04 5.39 5.80
N ASP A 185 -14.24 5.88 5.52
CA ASP A 185 -15.36 5.05 5.07
C ASP A 185 -15.40 4.99 3.53
N PRO A 186 -16.25 4.11 2.92
CA PRO A 186 -16.37 4.01 1.47
C PRO A 186 -16.77 5.30 0.75
N GLN A 187 -17.35 6.28 1.46
CA GLN A 187 -17.66 7.61 0.93
C GLN A 187 -16.49 8.58 1.08
N GLY A 188 -15.36 8.10 1.60
CA GLY A 188 -14.13 8.87 1.77
C GLY A 188 -14.16 9.87 2.94
N ARG A 189 -15.06 9.71 3.91
CA ARG A 189 -15.09 10.52 5.13
C ARG A 189 -14.14 9.91 6.16
N ILE A 190 -13.37 10.73 6.84
CA ILE A 190 -12.48 10.28 7.92
C ILE A 190 -13.36 9.85 9.11
N ILE A 191 -13.27 8.59 9.50
CA ILE A 191 -14.01 7.98 10.62
C ILE A 191 -13.12 7.73 11.84
N ALA A 192 -11.81 7.66 11.65
CA ALA A 192 -10.84 7.57 12.74
C ALA A 192 -9.53 8.26 12.34
N SER A 193 -8.81 8.73 13.34
CA SER A 193 -7.49 9.29 13.17
C SER A 193 -6.67 9.01 14.43
N ARG A 194 -5.35 8.83 14.28
CA ARG A 194 -4.40 8.71 15.39
C ARG A 194 -3.04 9.24 14.99
N ALA A 195 -2.36 9.92 15.90
CA ALA A 195 -0.95 10.21 15.74
C ALA A 195 -0.13 8.92 15.92
N LEU A 196 0.95 8.80 15.18
CA LEU A 196 1.88 7.67 15.26
C LEU A 196 3.21 8.11 15.85
N ASP A 197 3.83 7.22 16.60
CA ASP A 197 5.22 7.33 17.04
C ASP A 197 6.19 6.78 15.97
N ASP A 198 7.48 6.71 16.32
CA ASP A 198 8.53 6.24 15.41
C ASP A 198 8.44 4.73 15.12
N ASP A 199 7.69 3.98 15.91
CA ASP A 199 7.42 2.54 15.74
C ASP A 199 6.04 2.26 15.12
N ASP A 200 5.39 3.29 14.54
CA ASP A 200 4.05 3.27 13.95
C ASP A 200 2.93 2.83 14.93
N GLN A 201 3.18 3.04 16.24
CA GLN A 201 2.16 2.79 17.27
C GLN A 201 1.38 4.07 17.60
N SER A 202 0.16 3.91 18.16
CA SER A 202 -0.62 5.05 18.64
C SER A 202 0.15 5.87 19.66
N LEU A 203 0.37 7.15 19.36
CA LEU A 203 1.10 8.05 20.21
C LEU A 203 0.29 8.42 21.47
N THR A 204 0.88 8.21 22.64
CA THR A 204 0.35 8.65 23.91
C THR A 204 1.11 9.90 24.38
N TRP A 205 0.36 10.99 24.61
CA TRP A 205 0.89 12.24 25.14
C TRP A 205 0.56 12.37 26.62
N THR A 206 1.56 12.76 27.43
CA THR A 206 1.40 12.98 28.87
C THR A 206 1.29 14.49 29.15
N VAL A 207 0.25 14.87 29.89
CA VAL A 207 -0.01 16.27 30.24
C VAL A 207 1.11 16.80 31.14
N PRO A 208 1.84 17.86 30.73
CA PRO A 208 2.93 18.42 31.54
C PRO A 208 2.45 19.49 32.54
N ALA A 209 1.28 20.08 32.32
CA ALA A 209 0.78 21.20 33.10
C ALA A 209 0.00 20.77 34.35
N PRO A 210 0.06 21.49 35.48
CA PRO A 210 -0.75 21.17 36.65
C PRO A 210 -2.24 21.11 36.39
N ARG A 211 -2.73 21.87 35.41
CA ARG A 211 -4.10 21.83 34.93
C ARG A 211 -4.16 22.28 33.47
N LEU A 212 -4.77 21.44 32.62
CA LEU A 212 -5.02 21.70 31.20
C LEU A 212 -6.52 21.59 30.95
N TYR A 213 -7.19 22.70 30.66
CA TYR A 213 -8.62 22.69 30.38
C TYR A 213 -8.92 22.12 28.98
N LEU A 214 -9.99 21.35 28.90
CA LEU A 214 -10.50 20.83 27.64
C LEU A 214 -11.42 21.85 26.98
N HIS A 215 -11.43 21.83 25.66
CA HIS A 215 -12.25 22.67 24.81
C HIS A 215 -13.16 21.77 23.94
N GLU A 216 -14.39 22.23 23.66
CA GLU A 216 -15.33 21.50 22.79
C GLU A 216 -14.98 21.63 21.31
N ARG A 217 -14.26 22.70 20.96
CA ARG A 217 -13.75 23.03 19.63
C ARG A 217 -12.35 23.59 19.74
N PRO A 218 -11.55 23.59 18.65
CA PRO A 218 -10.20 24.17 18.67
C PRO A 218 -10.24 25.71 18.68
N GLU A 219 -10.91 26.29 19.70
CA GLU A 219 -11.13 27.73 19.85
C GLU A 219 -11.08 28.09 21.34
N GLU A 220 -10.46 29.24 21.67
CA GLU A 220 -10.31 29.71 23.05
C GLU A 220 -11.65 29.91 23.80
N ASN A 221 -12.69 30.35 23.08
CA ASN A 221 -14.00 30.62 23.65
C ASN A 221 -14.86 29.37 23.89
N SER A 222 -14.38 28.19 23.52
CA SER A 222 -15.10 26.90 23.66
C SER A 222 -14.69 26.10 24.90
N ARG A 223 -14.00 26.73 25.87
CA ARG A 223 -13.49 26.09 27.08
C ARG A 223 -14.61 25.46 27.91
N SER A 224 -14.44 24.16 28.21
CA SER A 224 -15.33 23.42 29.10
C SER A 224 -14.91 23.55 30.57
N LYS A 225 -15.70 22.95 31.47
CA LYS A 225 -15.34 22.80 32.90
C LYS A 225 -14.40 21.62 33.15
N ALA A 226 -14.29 20.71 32.19
CA ALA A 226 -13.42 19.55 32.29
C ALA A 226 -11.94 19.94 32.07
N TYR A 227 -11.05 19.26 32.75
CA TYR A 227 -9.61 19.47 32.65
C TYR A 227 -8.85 18.17 32.90
N LEU A 228 -7.62 18.12 32.40
CA LEU A 228 -6.60 17.12 32.72
C LEU A 228 -5.60 17.71 33.70
N ILE A 229 -4.90 16.85 34.41
CA ILE A 229 -3.83 17.24 35.36
C ILE A 229 -2.49 16.67 34.91
N ALA A 230 -1.41 17.19 35.49
CA ALA A 230 -0.06 16.71 35.23
C ALA A 230 0.06 15.20 35.45
N GLY A 231 0.59 14.49 34.48
CA GLY A 231 0.74 13.02 34.48
C GLY A 231 -0.43 12.25 33.85
N ASP A 232 -1.56 12.92 33.56
CA ASP A 232 -2.60 12.28 32.76
C ASP A 232 -2.07 11.96 31.36
N ALA A 233 -2.35 10.74 30.88
CA ALA A 233 -1.97 10.29 29.56
C ALA A 233 -3.20 10.22 28.64
N CYS A 234 -3.07 10.71 27.42
CA CYS A 234 -4.11 10.67 26.41
C CYS A 234 -3.56 10.28 25.05
N GLU A 235 -4.36 9.57 24.28
CA GLU A 235 -4.06 9.28 22.89
C GLU A 235 -4.30 10.53 22.03
N VAL A 236 -3.36 10.87 21.17
CA VAL A 236 -3.51 11.98 20.22
C VAL A 236 -4.19 11.46 18.97
N LEU A 237 -5.33 12.05 18.62
CA LEU A 237 -6.12 11.65 17.45
C LEU A 237 -5.87 12.54 16.24
N ASP A 238 -5.71 13.87 16.45
CA ASP A 238 -5.43 14.83 15.38
C ASP A 238 -4.83 16.13 15.97
N GLN A 239 -4.31 16.98 15.11
CA GLN A 239 -3.77 18.28 15.45
C GLN A 239 -4.23 19.35 14.47
N GLN A 240 -4.66 20.49 15.00
CA GLN A 240 -4.96 21.69 14.21
C GLN A 240 -4.26 22.90 14.85
N GLY A 241 -3.15 23.35 14.21
CA GLY A 241 -2.26 24.35 14.81
C GLY A 241 -1.79 23.86 16.19
N ARG A 242 -2.03 24.67 17.22
CA ARG A 242 -1.70 24.34 18.62
C ARG A 242 -2.72 23.46 19.34
N TRP A 243 -3.83 23.11 18.70
CA TRP A 243 -4.90 22.30 19.29
C TRP A 243 -4.68 20.83 18.99
N LEU A 244 -4.79 20.01 20.04
CA LEU A 244 -4.78 18.56 19.92
C LEU A 244 -6.19 18.02 20.11
N GLN A 245 -6.63 17.18 19.18
CA GLN A 245 -7.76 16.31 19.42
C GLN A 245 -7.27 15.06 20.15
N ILE A 246 -7.86 14.77 21.30
CA ILE A 246 -7.38 13.68 22.15
C ILE A 246 -8.50 12.72 22.54
N ARG A 247 -8.12 11.49 22.86
CA ARG A 247 -8.95 10.52 23.58
C ARG A 247 -8.35 10.30 24.96
N TYR A 248 -9.13 10.58 25.99
CA TYR A 248 -8.75 10.32 27.38
C TYR A 248 -9.67 9.26 27.97
N VAL A 249 -9.07 8.21 28.55
CA VAL A 249 -9.78 7.18 29.29
C VAL A 249 -9.34 7.24 30.74
N SER A 250 -10.22 7.72 31.61
CA SER A 250 -9.95 7.74 33.05
C SER A 250 -9.69 6.33 33.57
N ARG A 251 -8.52 6.12 34.17
CA ARG A 251 -8.27 4.90 34.95
C ARG A 251 -9.06 5.05 36.26
N LYS A 252 -10.16 4.27 36.39
CA LYS A 252 -10.88 4.12 37.66
C LYS A 252 -10.06 3.29 38.65
#